data_969198915c3c30e00c6d3056f0557d11
#
_entry.id   969198915c3c30e00c6d3056f0557d11
#
_cell.length_a   1.000
_cell.length_b   1.000
_cell.length_c   1.000
_cell.angle_alpha   90.00
_cell.angle_beta   90.00
_cell.angle_gamma   90.00
#
_symmetry.space_group_name_H-M   'P 1'
#
loop_
_entity.id
_entity.type
_entity.pdbx_description
1 polymer ?
#
loop_
_entity_poly.entity_id
_entity_poly.type
_entity_poly.pdbx_seq_one_letter_code
_entity_poly.pdbx_strand_id
1 'polypeptide(L)'
;DNSLKDPYPFVHTNLIGTYTLLEACRKYDVRFHHVSTDEVYGDLPLREDLPGHGEGEGEKFTDKTPYNPSSPYSSTKAGSDLLVKAWVRSFGLKATLSNCSNNYGPYQHIEKFIPRQITNILSGIKPKLYGEGKNVRDWIHTEDHSSAVWTILTKGKIGETYLIGAD
;
A
#
# COMPACT_ATOMS: atom_id res chain seq x y z
N ASP A 1 1.60 -1.82 15.31
CA ASP A 1 1.54 -0.69 14.38
C ASP A 1 1.92 0.61 15.10
N ASN A 2 2.95 1.30 14.61
CA ASN A 2 3.43 2.54 15.21
C ASN A 2 2.39 3.67 15.12
N SER A 3 1.53 3.64 14.09
CA SER A 3 0.47 4.64 13.93
C SER A 3 -0.62 4.57 15.01
N LEU A 4 -0.76 3.44 15.69
CA LEU A 4 -1.68 3.30 16.83
C LEU A 4 -1.10 3.93 18.11
N LYS A 5 0.23 4.05 18.19
CA LYS A 5 0.91 4.67 19.35
C LYS A 5 0.99 6.18 19.22
N ASP A 6 1.36 6.65 18.03
CA ASP A 6 1.47 8.06 17.69
C ASP A 6 1.04 8.26 16.24
N PRO A 7 -0.20 8.71 15.96
CA PRO A 7 -0.70 8.92 14.61
C PRO A 7 -0.18 10.19 13.94
N TYR A 8 0.27 11.20 14.72
CA TYR A 8 0.64 12.52 14.18
C TYR A 8 1.72 12.48 13.08
N PRO A 9 2.84 11.73 13.23
CA PRO A 9 3.85 11.66 12.17
C PRO A 9 3.29 11.12 10.84
N PHE A 10 2.30 10.21 10.90
CA PHE A 10 1.67 9.64 9.71
C PHE A 10 0.75 10.65 9.02
N VAL A 11 -0.02 11.42 9.78
CA VAL A 11 -0.83 12.53 9.27
C VAL A 11 0.08 13.56 8.59
N HIS A 12 1.12 14.01 9.29
CA HIS A 12 2.03 15.02 8.77
C HIS A 12 2.75 14.53 7.50
N THR A 13 3.33 13.34 7.52
CA THR A 13 4.09 12.82 6.38
C THR A 13 3.19 12.44 5.21
N ASN A 14 2.13 11.69 5.46
CA ASN A 14 1.31 11.13 4.37
C ASN A 14 0.37 12.18 3.76
N LEU A 15 -0.19 13.09 4.54
CA LEU A 15 -1.09 14.11 4.01
C LEU A 15 -0.34 15.39 3.63
N ILE A 16 0.35 16.01 4.59
CA ILE A 16 1.03 17.30 4.34
C ILE A 16 2.23 17.11 3.41
N GLY A 17 3.01 16.02 3.59
CA GLY A 17 4.11 15.68 2.68
C GLY A 17 3.63 15.44 1.25
N THR A 18 2.54 14.69 1.06
CA THR A 18 1.94 14.48 -0.27
C THR A 18 1.45 15.80 -0.86
N TYR A 19 0.70 16.62 -0.11
CA TYR A 19 0.30 17.95 -0.54
C TYR A 19 1.49 18.80 -1.04
N THR A 20 2.57 18.82 -0.27
CA THR A 20 3.78 19.58 -0.62
C THR A 20 4.39 19.14 -1.95
N LEU A 21 4.47 17.82 -2.17
CA LEU A 21 4.97 17.26 -3.43
C LEU A 21 4.03 17.54 -4.60
N LEU A 22 2.72 17.43 -4.41
CA LEU A 22 1.72 17.74 -5.44
C LEU A 22 1.81 19.20 -5.89
N GLU A 23 1.95 20.15 -4.97
CA GLU A 23 2.13 21.56 -5.30
C GLU A 23 3.46 21.83 -6.01
N ALA A 24 4.53 21.17 -5.59
CA ALA A 24 5.81 21.27 -6.28
C ALA A 24 5.72 20.72 -7.72
N CYS A 25 5.12 19.54 -7.90
CA CYS A 25 4.92 18.94 -9.23
C CYS A 25 4.03 19.81 -10.12
N ARG A 26 2.97 20.40 -9.56
CA ARG A 26 2.12 21.35 -10.27
C ARG A 26 2.86 22.60 -10.70
N LYS A 27 3.66 23.17 -9.80
CA LYS A 27 4.45 24.39 -10.07
C LYS A 27 5.48 24.20 -11.18
N TYR A 28 6.12 23.04 -11.22
CA TYR A 28 7.23 22.76 -12.14
C TYR A 28 6.84 21.86 -13.33
N ASP A 29 5.55 21.56 -13.49
CA ASP A 29 5.01 20.66 -14.53
C ASP A 29 5.71 19.29 -14.57
N VAL A 30 5.95 18.69 -13.41
CA VAL A 30 6.64 17.40 -13.29
C VAL A 30 5.61 16.28 -13.17
N ARG A 31 5.82 15.19 -13.92
CA ARG A 31 5.02 13.98 -13.77
C ARG A 31 5.28 13.34 -12.41
N PHE A 32 4.20 12.92 -11.74
CA PHE A 32 4.22 12.37 -10.39
C PHE A 32 3.65 10.95 -10.37
N HIS A 33 4.29 10.06 -9.62
CA HIS A 33 3.72 8.76 -9.28
C HIS A 33 3.63 8.60 -7.78
N HIS A 34 2.42 8.33 -7.28
CA HIS A 34 2.15 8.11 -5.87
C HIS A 34 2.14 6.62 -5.55
N VAL A 35 3.07 6.19 -4.71
CA VAL A 35 3.10 4.81 -4.20
C VAL A 35 2.27 4.73 -2.92
N SER A 36 1.20 3.96 -2.95
CA SER A 36 0.31 3.70 -1.82
C SER A 36 0.30 2.22 -1.43
N THR A 37 -0.72 1.75 -0.78
CA THR A 37 -0.82 0.41 -0.20
C THR A 37 -2.22 -0.16 -0.41
N ASP A 38 -2.33 -1.47 -0.48
CA ASP A 38 -3.60 -2.21 -0.46
C ASP A 38 -4.37 -2.05 0.87
N GLU A 39 -3.70 -1.70 1.96
CA GLU A 39 -4.34 -1.44 3.26
C GLU A 39 -5.40 -0.33 3.22
N VAL A 40 -5.42 0.52 2.19
CA VAL A 40 -6.46 1.53 1.99
C VAL A 40 -7.83 0.93 1.72
N TYR A 41 -7.89 -0.32 1.26
CA TYR A 41 -9.13 -1.05 0.99
C TYR A 41 -9.71 -1.76 2.22
N GLY A 42 -8.93 -1.86 3.31
CA GLY A 42 -9.33 -2.56 4.52
C GLY A 42 -9.11 -4.06 4.45
N ASP A 43 -10.01 -4.80 5.08
CA ASP A 43 -9.93 -6.25 5.17
C ASP A 43 -10.92 -6.89 4.19
N LEU A 44 -10.52 -7.99 3.55
CA LEU A 44 -11.41 -8.87 2.83
C LEU A 44 -12.01 -9.91 3.79
N PRO A 45 -13.24 -10.40 3.54
CA PRO A 45 -13.81 -11.52 4.30
C PRO A 45 -12.86 -12.72 4.30
N LEU A 46 -12.78 -13.41 5.43
CA LEU A 46 -12.08 -14.70 5.46
C LEU A 46 -12.80 -15.67 4.53
N ARG A 47 -12.04 -16.51 3.84
CA ARG A 47 -12.61 -17.49 2.89
C ARG A 47 -13.67 -18.39 3.53
N GLU A 48 -13.47 -18.77 4.79
CA GLU A 48 -14.41 -19.57 5.60
C GLU A 48 -15.74 -18.84 5.90
N ASP A 49 -15.76 -17.51 5.79
CA ASP A 49 -16.95 -16.68 6.03
C ASP A 49 -17.77 -16.41 4.76
N LEU A 50 -17.29 -16.86 3.58
CA LEU A 50 -17.97 -16.63 2.30
C LEU A 50 -19.02 -17.73 2.05
N PRO A 51 -20.23 -17.38 1.57
CA PRO A 51 -21.23 -18.37 1.20
C PRO A 51 -20.73 -19.25 0.04
N GLY A 52 -20.81 -20.58 0.19
CA GLY A 52 -20.49 -21.52 -0.89
C GLY A 52 -19.03 -21.94 -0.97
N HIS A 53 -18.38 -22.12 0.17
CA HIS A 53 -17.01 -22.64 0.26
C HIS A 53 -16.74 -23.82 -0.66
N GLY A 54 -16.07 -23.53 -1.79
CA GLY A 54 -15.49 -24.49 -2.69
C GLY A 54 -14.00 -24.20 -2.87
N GLU A 55 -13.30 -25.02 -3.64
CA GLU A 55 -11.89 -24.84 -4.04
C GLU A 55 -11.71 -23.65 -5.01
N GLY A 56 -12.24 -22.46 -4.67
CA GLY A 56 -12.15 -21.25 -5.47
C GLY A 56 -11.15 -20.24 -4.88
N GLU A 57 -10.71 -19.29 -5.66
CA GLU A 57 -9.97 -18.11 -5.19
C GLU A 57 -10.89 -17.27 -4.28
N GLY A 58 -10.35 -16.78 -3.15
CA GLY A 58 -11.04 -15.81 -2.30
C GLY A 58 -11.26 -14.47 -3.03
N GLU A 59 -12.05 -13.58 -2.43
CA GLU A 59 -12.19 -12.22 -2.96
C GLU A 59 -10.84 -11.51 -3.03
N LYS A 60 -10.62 -10.74 -4.10
CA LYS A 60 -9.42 -9.92 -4.31
C LYS A 60 -9.83 -8.44 -4.39
N PHE A 61 -8.93 -7.56 -4.01
CA PHE A 61 -9.11 -6.14 -4.26
C PHE A 61 -9.06 -5.84 -5.76
N THR A 62 -9.86 -4.90 -6.19
CA THR A 62 -9.90 -4.38 -7.56
C THR A 62 -9.77 -2.87 -7.55
N ASP A 63 -9.54 -2.27 -8.71
CA ASP A 63 -9.53 -0.81 -8.90
C ASP A 63 -10.88 -0.14 -8.54
N LYS A 64 -11.95 -0.93 -8.41
CA LYS A 64 -13.30 -0.49 -8.02
C LYS A 64 -13.62 -0.74 -6.55
N THR A 65 -12.75 -1.44 -5.82
CA THR A 65 -12.96 -1.68 -4.40
C THR A 65 -12.98 -0.35 -3.64
N PRO A 66 -14.02 -0.07 -2.85
CA PRO A 66 -14.09 1.16 -2.07
C PRO A 66 -13.00 1.21 -0.99
N TYR A 67 -12.50 2.40 -0.70
CA TYR A 67 -11.59 2.59 0.42
C TYR A 67 -12.31 2.36 1.75
N ASN A 68 -11.73 1.51 2.59
CA ASN A 68 -12.23 1.18 3.94
C ASN A 68 -11.07 0.96 4.92
N PRO A 69 -10.16 1.96 5.09
CA PRO A 69 -8.96 1.81 5.90
C PRO A 69 -9.29 1.57 7.37
N SER A 70 -8.53 0.66 8.02
CA SER A 70 -8.77 0.21 9.41
C SER A 70 -7.76 0.77 10.43
N SER A 71 -6.74 1.51 10.00
CA SER A 71 -5.71 2.07 10.90
C SER A 71 -5.44 3.55 10.60
N PRO A 72 -4.84 4.33 11.54
CA PRO A 72 -4.39 5.69 11.25
C PRO A 72 -3.43 5.76 10.06
N TYR A 73 -2.51 4.80 9.93
CA TYR A 73 -1.63 4.70 8.77
C TYR A 73 -2.42 4.55 7.47
N SER A 74 -3.26 3.52 7.36
CA SER A 74 -4.02 3.26 6.14
C SER A 74 -5.01 4.38 5.83
N SER A 75 -5.60 5.02 6.85
CA SER A 75 -6.47 6.19 6.69
C SER A 75 -5.72 7.39 6.11
N THR A 76 -4.49 7.65 6.57
CA THR A 76 -3.67 8.74 6.02
C THR A 76 -3.18 8.44 4.61
N LYS A 77 -2.92 7.17 4.28
CA LYS A 77 -2.60 6.74 2.92
C LYS A 77 -3.80 6.90 1.99
N ALA A 78 -4.99 6.46 2.41
CA ALA A 78 -6.23 6.68 1.64
C ALA A 78 -6.50 8.18 1.41
N GLY A 79 -6.29 9.01 2.43
CA GLY A 79 -6.38 10.46 2.31
C GLY A 79 -5.38 11.04 1.30
N SER A 80 -4.14 10.57 1.30
CA SER A 80 -3.14 11.00 0.30
C SER A 80 -3.49 10.56 -1.13
N ASP A 81 -4.05 9.37 -1.31
CA ASP A 81 -4.55 8.90 -2.60
C ASP A 81 -5.66 9.80 -3.14
N LEU A 82 -6.59 10.22 -2.26
CA LEU A 82 -7.66 11.14 -2.61
C LEU A 82 -7.12 12.53 -2.97
N LEU A 83 -6.08 13.02 -2.28
CA LEU A 83 -5.40 14.27 -2.66
C LEU A 83 -4.81 14.16 -4.08
N VAL A 84 -4.11 13.09 -4.42
CA VAL A 84 -3.57 12.88 -5.77
C VAL A 84 -4.68 12.91 -6.81
N LYS A 85 -5.77 12.16 -6.59
CA LYS A 85 -6.94 12.13 -7.50
C LYS A 85 -7.56 13.53 -7.67
N ALA A 86 -7.67 14.28 -6.57
CA ALA A 86 -8.20 15.65 -6.59
C ALA A 86 -7.30 16.61 -7.41
N TRP A 87 -5.97 16.52 -7.26
CA TRP A 87 -5.03 17.35 -8.02
C TRP A 87 -5.05 17.03 -9.52
N VAL A 88 -5.15 15.77 -9.88
CA VAL A 88 -5.34 15.37 -11.30
C VAL A 88 -6.63 16.01 -11.84
N ARG A 89 -7.74 15.84 -11.13
CA ARG A 89 -9.05 16.31 -11.59
C ARG A 89 -9.17 17.83 -11.61
N SER A 90 -8.67 18.51 -10.58
CA SER A 90 -8.89 19.95 -10.40
C SER A 90 -7.85 20.83 -11.09
N PHE A 91 -6.62 20.33 -11.23
CA PHE A 91 -5.49 21.11 -11.74
C PHE A 91 -4.82 20.48 -12.96
N GLY A 92 -5.30 19.31 -13.43
CA GLY A 92 -4.70 18.63 -14.58
C GLY A 92 -3.29 18.08 -14.29
N LEU A 93 -2.96 17.80 -13.00
CA LEU A 93 -1.65 17.26 -12.65
C LEU A 93 -1.40 15.95 -13.37
N LYS A 94 -0.22 15.80 -13.96
CA LYS A 94 0.19 14.56 -14.64
C LYS A 94 0.61 13.50 -13.62
N ALA A 95 -0.37 12.92 -12.90
CA ALA A 95 -0.09 11.94 -11.88
C ALA A 95 -0.74 10.57 -12.16
N THR A 96 -0.09 9.53 -11.64
CA THR A 96 -0.56 8.15 -11.54
C THR A 96 -0.43 7.67 -10.10
N LEU A 97 -1.16 6.63 -9.73
CA LEU A 97 -1.18 6.09 -8.38
C LEU A 97 -1.07 4.56 -8.42
N SER A 98 -0.39 3.95 -7.47
CA SER A 98 -0.42 2.51 -7.26
C SER A 98 -0.68 2.13 -5.81
N ASN A 99 -1.47 1.08 -5.62
CA ASN A 99 -1.68 0.41 -4.34
C ASN A 99 -0.98 -0.95 -4.41
N CYS A 100 0.06 -1.14 -3.61
CA CYS A 100 0.85 -2.36 -3.63
C CYS A 100 0.56 -3.24 -2.43
N SER A 101 0.72 -4.55 -2.62
CA SER A 101 0.76 -5.55 -1.57
C SER A 101 2.04 -5.46 -0.72
N ASN A 102 2.22 -6.38 0.21
CA ASN A 102 3.38 -6.36 1.11
C ASN A 102 4.68 -6.60 0.34
N ASN A 103 5.60 -5.65 0.43
CA ASN A 103 6.91 -5.78 -0.18
C ASN A 103 7.88 -6.55 0.70
N TYR A 104 8.78 -7.32 0.10
CA TYR A 104 9.92 -7.93 0.75
C TYR A 104 11.16 -7.87 -0.14
N GLY A 105 12.35 -7.94 0.46
CA GLY A 105 13.59 -7.93 -0.29
C GLY A 105 14.81 -7.63 0.58
N PRO A 106 16.01 -7.61 -0.02
CA PRO A 106 17.25 -7.27 0.67
C PRO A 106 17.17 -5.91 1.35
N TYR A 107 17.83 -5.80 2.50
CA TYR A 107 17.92 -4.57 3.31
C TYR A 107 16.60 -4.03 3.88
N GLN A 108 15.51 -4.80 3.82
CA GLN A 108 14.26 -4.41 4.46
C GLN A 108 14.46 -4.18 5.96
N HIS A 109 13.83 -3.14 6.50
CA HIS A 109 13.97 -2.75 7.91
C HIS A 109 13.57 -3.91 8.85
N ILE A 110 14.41 -4.17 9.85
CA ILE A 110 14.32 -5.33 10.76
C ILE A 110 13.00 -5.42 11.54
N GLU A 111 12.26 -4.33 11.73
CA GLU A 111 10.96 -4.35 12.39
C GLU A 111 9.83 -4.94 11.54
N LYS A 112 10.04 -5.06 10.21
CA LYS A 112 9.06 -5.65 9.30
C LYS A 112 8.97 -7.17 9.49
N PHE A 113 7.83 -7.74 9.11
CA PHE A 113 7.49 -9.14 9.44
C PHE A 113 8.58 -10.14 9.01
N ILE A 114 8.92 -10.20 7.73
CA ILE A 114 9.88 -11.18 7.20
C ILE A 114 11.27 -11.04 7.83
N PRO A 115 11.95 -9.87 7.78
CA PRO A 115 13.29 -9.75 8.36
C PRO A 115 13.29 -9.96 9.87
N ARG A 116 12.23 -9.58 10.58
CA ARG A 116 12.12 -9.82 12.02
C ARG A 116 12.05 -11.30 12.36
N GLN A 117 11.26 -12.09 11.59
CA GLN A 117 11.19 -13.52 11.82
C GLN A 117 12.52 -14.20 11.54
N ILE A 118 13.20 -13.82 10.44
CA ILE A 118 14.53 -14.35 10.10
C ILE A 118 15.53 -14.06 11.21
N THR A 119 15.62 -12.80 11.67
CA THR A 119 16.56 -12.41 12.72
C THR A 119 16.24 -13.07 14.06
N ASN A 120 14.97 -13.23 14.41
CA ASN A 120 14.56 -13.98 15.60
C ASN A 120 15.06 -15.43 15.52
N ILE A 121 14.81 -16.13 14.41
CA ILE A 121 15.23 -17.53 14.21
C ILE A 121 16.75 -17.65 14.32
N LEU A 122 17.51 -16.79 13.64
CA LEU A 122 18.97 -16.79 13.69
C LEU A 122 19.52 -16.48 15.08
N SER A 123 18.78 -15.76 15.92
CA SER A 123 19.12 -15.45 17.30
C SER A 123 18.60 -16.47 18.32
N GLY A 124 18.03 -17.59 17.88
CA GLY A 124 17.40 -18.59 18.75
C GLY A 124 16.11 -18.12 19.44
N ILE A 125 15.52 -17.02 18.96
CA ILE A 125 14.27 -16.47 19.49
C ILE A 125 13.11 -17.09 18.70
N LYS A 126 12.08 -17.53 19.40
CA LYS A 126 10.89 -18.10 18.77
C LYS A 126 10.20 -17.07 17.86
N PRO A 127 9.83 -17.43 16.62
CA PRO A 127 9.04 -16.56 15.75
C PRO A 127 7.74 -16.13 16.44
N LYS A 128 7.35 -14.87 16.22
CA LYS A 128 6.11 -14.32 16.77
C LYS A 128 4.96 -14.49 15.79
N LEU A 129 3.90 -15.13 16.24
CA LEU A 129 2.65 -15.21 15.53
C LEU A 129 1.69 -14.12 16.04
N TYR A 130 1.02 -13.43 15.14
CA TYR A 130 -0.04 -12.48 15.49
C TYR A 130 -1.40 -13.19 15.51
N GLY A 131 -2.14 -13.05 16.62
CA GLY A 131 -3.41 -13.72 16.81
C GLY A 131 -3.29 -15.24 16.62
N GLU A 132 -4.20 -15.81 15.86
CA GLU A 132 -4.25 -17.25 15.54
C GLU A 132 -3.47 -17.61 14.26
N GLY A 133 -2.81 -16.65 13.62
CA GLY A 133 -2.05 -16.87 12.38
C GLY A 133 -2.91 -16.99 11.13
N LYS A 134 -4.16 -16.57 11.17
CA LYS A 134 -5.12 -16.64 10.05
C LYS A 134 -4.97 -15.49 9.04
N ASN A 135 -4.05 -14.55 9.30
CA ASN A 135 -3.85 -13.42 8.39
C ASN A 135 -3.29 -13.90 7.04
N VAL A 136 -4.02 -13.64 5.98
CA VAL A 136 -3.59 -13.86 4.60
C VAL A 136 -3.00 -12.55 4.07
N ARG A 137 -1.86 -12.64 3.38
CA ARG A 137 -1.17 -11.49 2.77
C ARG A 137 -0.56 -11.92 1.45
N ASP A 138 -0.66 -11.06 0.46
CA ASP A 138 0.13 -11.15 -0.75
C ASP A 138 1.50 -10.50 -0.55
N TRP A 139 2.55 -11.05 -1.17
CA TRP A 139 3.94 -10.64 -1.01
C TRP A 139 4.62 -10.49 -2.36
N ILE A 140 5.11 -9.29 -2.64
CA ILE A 140 5.84 -9.00 -3.88
C ILE A 140 7.31 -8.65 -3.59
N HIS A 141 8.22 -9.14 -4.42
CA HIS A 141 9.62 -8.76 -4.31
C HIS A 141 9.83 -7.29 -4.72
N THR A 142 10.72 -6.58 -4.02
CA THR A 142 10.97 -5.15 -4.25
C THR A 142 11.44 -4.81 -5.66
N GLU A 143 12.15 -5.72 -6.34
CA GLU A 143 12.57 -5.53 -7.73
C GLU A 143 11.38 -5.53 -8.68
N ASP A 144 10.44 -6.47 -8.50
CA ASP A 144 9.22 -6.55 -9.30
C ASP A 144 8.33 -5.33 -9.07
N HIS A 145 8.16 -4.93 -7.79
CA HIS A 145 7.44 -3.72 -7.46
C HIS A 145 8.09 -2.48 -8.09
N SER A 146 9.40 -2.34 -8.02
CA SER A 146 10.14 -1.21 -8.61
C SER A 146 10.01 -1.17 -10.13
N SER A 147 10.03 -2.34 -10.79
CA SER A 147 9.80 -2.48 -12.23
C SER A 147 8.38 -2.05 -12.62
N ALA A 148 7.39 -2.47 -11.84
CA ALA A 148 5.99 -2.05 -12.03
C ALA A 148 5.83 -0.53 -11.87
N VAL A 149 6.38 0.05 -10.79
CA VAL A 149 6.38 1.51 -10.54
C VAL A 149 7.01 2.27 -11.71
N TRP A 150 8.18 1.81 -12.20
CA TRP A 150 8.83 2.44 -13.35
C TRP A 150 7.98 2.36 -14.62
N THR A 151 7.33 1.23 -14.86
CA THR A 151 6.43 1.05 -16.00
C THR A 151 5.23 2.00 -15.90
N ILE A 152 4.61 2.10 -14.73
CA ILE A 152 3.48 3.00 -14.49
C ILE A 152 3.90 4.47 -14.62
N LEU A 153 5.04 4.83 -14.03
CA LEU A 153 5.56 6.20 -14.12
C LEU A 153 5.79 6.62 -15.58
N THR A 154 6.32 5.73 -16.41
CA THR A 154 6.71 6.06 -17.79
C THR A 154 5.59 5.86 -18.81
N LYS A 155 4.73 4.85 -18.64
CA LYS A 155 3.72 4.42 -19.61
C LYS A 155 2.29 4.47 -19.08
N GLY A 156 2.10 4.62 -17.77
CA GLY A 156 0.78 4.61 -17.15
C GLY A 156 -0.09 5.79 -17.62
N LYS A 157 -1.38 5.55 -17.69
CA LYS A 157 -2.38 6.56 -18.05
C LYS A 157 -2.61 7.51 -16.88
N ILE A 158 -2.54 8.80 -17.14
CA ILE A 158 -2.74 9.85 -16.14
C ILE A 158 -4.12 9.71 -15.47
N GLY A 159 -4.14 9.83 -14.15
CA GLY A 159 -5.34 9.74 -13.33
C GLY A 159 -5.74 8.31 -12.92
N GLU A 160 -5.11 7.29 -13.51
CA GLU A 160 -5.45 5.90 -13.20
C GLU A 160 -4.74 5.41 -11.92
N THR A 161 -5.41 4.46 -11.27
CA THR A 161 -4.89 3.70 -10.12
C THR A 161 -4.54 2.29 -10.57
N TYR A 162 -3.38 1.81 -10.17
CA TYR A 162 -2.86 0.48 -10.50
C TYR A 162 -2.71 -0.35 -9.24
N LEU A 163 -3.18 -1.59 -9.27
CA LEU A 163 -2.89 -2.56 -8.22
C LEU A 163 -1.61 -3.31 -8.57
N ILE A 164 -0.72 -3.46 -7.59
CA ILE A 164 0.55 -4.17 -7.76
C ILE A 164 0.62 -5.27 -6.70
N GLY A 165 0.57 -6.51 -7.13
CA GLY A 165 0.68 -7.72 -6.32
C GLY A 165 1.46 -8.80 -7.06
N ALA A 166 1.69 -9.95 -6.40
CA ALA A 166 2.43 -11.08 -6.97
C ALA A 166 1.54 -12.06 -7.72
N ASP A 167 0.21 -11.99 -7.50
CA ASP A 167 -0.77 -12.88 -8.12
C ASP A 167 -1.74 -12.07 -9.00
#